data_be6e7593f6eaf047158d0eed64d20315
#
_entry.id   be6e7593f6eaf047158d0eed64d20315
#
_cell.length_a   1.000
_cell.length_b   1.000
_cell.length_c   1.000
_cell.angle_alpha   90.00
_cell.angle_beta   90.00
_cell.angle_gamma   90.00
#
_symmetry.space_group_name_H-M   'P 1'
#
loop_
_entity.id
_entity.type
_entity.pdbx_description
1 polymer ?
#
loop_
_entity_poly.entity_id
_entity_poly.type
_entity_poly.pdbx_seq_one_letter_code
_entity_poly.pdbx_strand_id
1 'polypeptide(L)'
;RELSKDPSVHVTLLEARPRLGGRIVTHRNLIPHDLELAGRVPLGSSSLVYDFGASWIHGVDPANPLFEIAQKSGMEYVHTDSDVMFMRPGEEVMKQEESNHLWQVVWDILDHAQEFSKEHRDEIEEGKSFKEWLKEYLDKTQSTDPEGENYLEAKVKEWVPGLSMYWADENAIPLEKVSMKYMDAEDIFPGDHSLVINGFDRVVKVVSSGIKSHVRVLLEHVVERIEYDESEVRVSTSQGLFTADKLICTLPLGVLKHQHSTLFSPPLPHPKQQAISRLGFGTMYKILLFFPVCFWPLHKHFINFLPSALTIPHANLVTHFGLNEKQVEALTVYMQDLANYSSLMPQYNIPILVGYATNRAAELMERLTDEEARMVYLCQMAHYFPILIQEEGTGVEGQLVGKALWPSVSFMSRWNQDPFARGSYTSIPIHAAQSDLETFTVPVGARSYGTLCGGDDYEVDGNDKEGDNSKQQQQQKLKAVDDAENGRIFFAGEHTSPSRFASVHGALMTGQREAAKVLGQHHSF
;
A
#
# COMPACT_ATOMS: atom_id res chain seq x y z
N ARG A 1 -19.76 -13.09 3.36
CA ARG A 1 -21.01 -12.55 2.82
C ARG A 1 -21.50 -13.39 1.63
N GLU A 2 -20.69 -13.61 0.58
CA GLU A 2 -21.12 -14.37 -0.60
C GLU A 2 -21.49 -15.81 -0.24
N LEU A 3 -20.63 -16.54 0.47
CA LEU A 3 -20.90 -17.90 0.95
C LEU A 3 -22.18 -17.98 1.80
N SER A 4 -22.48 -16.96 2.59
CA SER A 4 -23.67 -16.95 3.46
C SER A 4 -25.00 -16.76 2.73
N LYS A 5 -24.98 -16.53 1.42
CA LYS A 5 -26.19 -16.48 0.60
C LYS A 5 -26.79 -17.87 0.39
N ASP A 6 -25.95 -18.91 0.44
CA ASP A 6 -26.39 -20.30 0.37
C ASP A 6 -26.60 -20.85 1.79
N PRO A 7 -27.83 -21.17 2.18
CA PRO A 7 -28.13 -21.66 3.53
C PRO A 7 -27.60 -23.07 3.81
N SER A 8 -27.18 -23.82 2.78
CA SER A 8 -26.57 -25.16 2.95
C SER A 8 -25.08 -25.06 3.34
N VAL A 9 -24.45 -23.88 3.17
CA VAL A 9 -23.05 -23.66 3.49
C VAL A 9 -22.90 -23.14 4.91
N HIS A 10 -22.21 -23.89 5.75
CA HIS A 10 -21.90 -23.51 7.12
C HIS A 10 -20.57 -22.79 7.15
N VAL A 11 -20.58 -21.50 7.46
CA VAL A 11 -19.40 -20.64 7.46
C VAL A 11 -18.96 -20.30 8.88
N THR A 12 -17.69 -20.56 9.19
CA THR A 12 -17.02 -20.03 10.38
C THR A 12 -15.90 -19.09 9.93
N LEU A 13 -15.94 -17.84 10.37
CA LEU A 13 -14.91 -16.85 10.16
C LEU A 13 -14.04 -16.75 11.41
N LEU A 14 -12.75 -17.02 11.27
CA LEU A 14 -11.75 -16.88 12.33
C LEU A 14 -10.95 -15.60 12.08
N GLU A 15 -10.92 -14.70 13.05
CA GLU A 15 -10.19 -13.45 13.00
C GLU A 15 -9.27 -13.34 14.22
N ALA A 16 -7.99 -13.06 13.99
CA ALA A 16 -7.00 -12.96 15.06
C ALA A 16 -7.19 -11.74 15.96
N ARG A 17 -7.80 -10.67 15.44
CA ARG A 17 -8.00 -9.39 16.14
C ARG A 17 -9.36 -9.32 16.83
N PRO A 18 -9.55 -8.38 17.76
CA PRO A 18 -10.87 -8.10 18.36
C PRO A 18 -11.78 -7.31 17.40
N ARG A 19 -11.46 -7.23 16.11
CA ARG A 19 -12.18 -6.50 15.07
C ARG A 19 -11.99 -7.13 13.70
N LEU A 20 -12.95 -6.96 12.80
CA LEU A 20 -12.83 -7.27 11.39
C LEU A 20 -12.07 -6.16 10.63
N GLY A 21 -11.64 -6.45 9.40
CA GLY A 21 -11.11 -5.48 8.44
C GLY A 21 -9.61 -5.53 8.20
N GLY A 22 -8.85 -6.29 9.01
CA GLY A 22 -7.41 -6.48 8.79
C GLY A 22 -6.65 -5.16 8.75
N ARG A 23 -6.07 -4.81 7.58
CA ARG A 23 -5.31 -3.56 7.33
C ARG A 23 -6.19 -2.30 7.10
N ILE A 24 -7.50 -2.41 7.18
CA ILE A 24 -8.41 -1.25 7.28
C ILE A 24 -8.58 -0.94 8.76
N VAL A 25 -8.07 0.20 9.20
CA VAL A 25 -8.11 0.65 10.60
C VAL A 25 -8.44 2.12 10.67
N THR A 26 -9.63 2.41 11.16
CA THR A 26 -10.10 3.77 11.43
C THR A 26 -10.12 4.03 12.92
N HIS A 27 -9.46 5.08 13.36
CA HIS A 27 -9.51 5.57 14.71
C HIS A 27 -10.49 6.76 14.80
N ARG A 28 -11.31 6.73 15.83
CA ARG A 28 -12.17 7.84 16.26
C ARG A 28 -11.81 8.15 17.70
N ASN A 29 -11.85 9.42 18.04
CA ASN A 29 -11.42 9.87 19.38
C ASN A 29 -9.95 9.48 19.67
N LEU A 30 -9.09 9.56 18.64
CA LEU A 30 -7.67 9.24 18.78
C LEU A 30 -6.98 10.13 19.81
N ILE A 31 -7.42 11.37 19.89
CA ILE A 31 -6.86 12.35 20.80
C ILE A 31 -7.69 12.38 22.09
N PRO A 32 -7.07 12.14 23.24
CA PRO A 32 -7.74 12.31 24.52
C PRO A 32 -8.24 13.75 24.73
N HIS A 33 -9.47 13.87 25.17
CA HIS A 33 -10.13 15.17 25.35
C HIS A 33 -9.43 16.06 26.40
N ASP A 34 -8.73 15.48 27.35
CA ASP A 34 -7.92 16.20 28.32
C ASP A 34 -6.74 16.96 27.69
N LEU A 35 -6.17 16.48 26.59
CA LEU A 35 -5.16 17.23 25.84
C LEU A 35 -5.74 18.48 25.17
N GLU A 36 -6.98 18.42 24.72
CA GLU A 36 -7.74 19.54 24.19
C GLU A 36 -8.03 20.58 25.30
N LEU A 37 -8.54 20.11 26.42
CA LEU A 37 -8.82 20.96 27.58
C LEU A 37 -7.57 21.60 28.19
N ALA A 38 -6.44 20.91 28.09
CA ALA A 38 -5.14 21.43 28.51
C ALA A 38 -4.51 22.40 27.50
N GLY A 39 -5.16 22.65 26.35
CA GLY A 39 -4.63 23.49 25.27
C GLY A 39 -3.40 22.93 24.56
N ARG A 40 -3.15 21.62 24.70
CA ARG A 40 -2.00 20.94 24.06
C ARG A 40 -2.25 20.61 22.59
N VAL A 41 -3.52 20.52 22.20
CA VAL A 41 -4.01 20.38 20.83
C VAL A 41 -5.18 21.33 20.61
N PRO A 42 -5.48 21.77 19.37
CA PRO A 42 -6.62 22.63 19.08
C PRO A 42 -7.95 22.00 19.49
N LEU A 43 -8.93 22.84 19.81
CA LEU A 43 -10.30 22.41 20.08
C LEU A 43 -10.90 21.68 18.87
N GLY A 44 -11.61 20.59 19.10
CA GLY A 44 -12.17 19.73 18.05
C GLY A 44 -11.27 18.57 17.66
N SER A 45 -10.01 18.54 18.10
CA SER A 45 -9.06 17.46 17.77
C SER A 45 -9.54 16.09 18.22
N SER A 46 -10.26 15.98 19.32
CA SER A 46 -10.85 14.73 19.82
C SER A 46 -11.91 14.14 18.89
N SER A 47 -12.51 14.94 18.00
CA SER A 47 -13.50 14.49 17.02
C SER A 47 -12.89 13.93 15.73
N LEU A 48 -11.58 14.03 15.56
CA LEU A 48 -10.88 13.58 14.34
C LEU A 48 -11.13 12.11 14.08
N VAL A 49 -11.49 11.81 12.83
CA VAL A 49 -11.54 10.46 12.27
C VAL A 49 -10.30 10.26 11.40
N TYR A 50 -9.53 9.24 11.67
CA TYR A 50 -8.29 9.01 10.95
C TYR A 50 -8.06 7.53 10.60
N ASP A 51 -7.59 7.27 9.37
CA ASP A 51 -7.29 5.95 8.86
C ASP A 51 -5.77 5.68 8.87
N PHE A 52 -5.29 4.84 9.80
CA PHE A 52 -3.90 4.39 9.82
C PHE A 52 -3.60 3.30 8.78
N GLY A 53 -4.63 2.59 8.33
CA GLY A 53 -4.56 1.62 7.23
C GLY A 53 -4.88 2.26 5.89
N ALA A 54 -5.59 1.49 5.04
CA ALA A 54 -6.12 1.99 3.79
C ALA A 54 -7.02 3.21 4.03
N SER A 55 -6.84 4.24 3.23
CA SER A 55 -7.55 5.52 3.36
C SER A 55 -7.97 6.13 2.02
N TRP A 56 -7.56 5.49 0.90
CA TRP A 56 -7.79 5.99 -0.46
C TRP A 56 -8.66 5.06 -1.27
N ILE A 57 -9.51 5.63 -2.11
CA ILE A 57 -10.18 4.94 -3.21
C ILE A 57 -9.39 5.29 -4.46
N HIS A 58 -8.73 4.30 -5.05
CA HIS A 58 -8.00 4.46 -6.31
C HIS A 58 -8.98 4.23 -7.47
N GLY A 59 -9.24 5.30 -8.24
CA GLY A 59 -10.25 5.33 -9.30
C GLY A 59 -11.69 5.35 -8.76
N VAL A 60 -12.24 6.54 -8.57
CA VAL A 60 -13.66 6.72 -8.17
C VAL A 60 -14.54 6.63 -9.41
N ASP A 61 -14.87 5.41 -9.79
CA ASP A 61 -15.63 5.08 -10.99
C ASP A 61 -16.62 3.93 -10.70
N PRO A 62 -17.79 3.89 -11.37
CA PRO A 62 -18.77 2.81 -11.22
C PRO A 62 -18.22 1.39 -11.46
N ALA A 63 -17.15 1.24 -12.25
CA ALA A 63 -16.48 -0.05 -12.46
C ALA A 63 -15.72 -0.51 -11.21
N ASN A 64 -15.31 0.40 -10.32
CA ASN A 64 -14.68 0.05 -9.07
C ASN A 64 -15.72 -0.46 -8.06
N PRO A 65 -15.60 -1.69 -7.53
CA PRO A 65 -16.58 -2.24 -6.59
C PRO A 65 -16.68 -1.45 -5.28
N LEU A 66 -15.69 -0.63 -4.95
CA LEU A 66 -15.76 0.26 -3.78
C LEU A 66 -16.69 1.45 -4.00
N PHE A 67 -16.96 1.85 -5.25
CA PHE A 67 -17.84 2.97 -5.57
C PHE A 67 -19.26 2.77 -5.02
N GLU A 68 -19.87 1.61 -5.32
CA GLU A 68 -21.19 1.27 -4.80
C GLU A 68 -21.20 1.18 -3.26
N ILE A 69 -20.13 0.63 -2.68
CA ILE A 69 -19.97 0.55 -1.22
C ILE A 69 -19.86 1.95 -0.60
N ALA A 70 -19.08 2.83 -1.22
CA ALA A 70 -18.92 4.22 -0.78
C ALA A 70 -20.27 4.94 -0.74
N GLN A 71 -21.05 4.84 -1.82
CA GLN A 71 -22.39 5.41 -1.88
C GLN A 71 -23.33 4.85 -0.80
N LYS A 72 -23.38 3.52 -0.64
CA LYS A 72 -24.24 2.85 0.35
C LYS A 72 -23.87 3.16 1.78
N SER A 73 -22.60 3.41 2.04
CA SER A 73 -22.08 3.67 3.40
C SER A 73 -22.11 5.15 3.80
N GLY A 74 -22.42 6.06 2.86
CA GLY A 74 -22.26 7.49 3.08
C GLY A 74 -20.81 7.87 3.32
N MET A 75 -19.87 7.27 2.58
CA MET A 75 -18.48 7.71 2.59
C MET A 75 -18.37 9.09 1.96
N GLU A 76 -17.60 9.94 2.64
CA GLU A 76 -17.21 11.26 2.14
C GLU A 76 -15.74 11.19 1.76
N TYR A 77 -15.39 11.75 0.60
CA TYR A 77 -14.02 11.74 0.11
C TYR A 77 -13.67 13.02 -0.62
N VAL A 78 -12.38 13.33 -0.67
CA VAL A 78 -11.82 14.51 -1.33
C VAL A 78 -10.88 14.03 -2.44
N HIS A 79 -11.04 14.63 -3.63
CA HIS A 79 -10.12 14.40 -4.75
C HIS A 79 -8.78 15.09 -4.47
N THR A 80 -7.69 14.42 -4.79
CA THR A 80 -6.37 14.83 -4.32
C THR A 80 -5.34 15.09 -5.40
N ASP A 81 -5.72 14.98 -6.67
CA ASP A 81 -4.77 14.85 -7.79
C ASP A 81 -4.02 16.13 -8.21
N SER A 82 -4.33 17.33 -7.68
CA SER A 82 -3.86 18.55 -8.36
C SER A 82 -3.20 19.62 -7.51
N ASP A 83 -3.30 19.60 -6.19
CA ASP A 83 -2.81 20.72 -5.36
C ASP A 83 -1.49 20.40 -4.64
N VAL A 84 -0.44 20.18 -5.45
CA VAL A 84 0.91 19.88 -4.97
C VAL A 84 1.75 21.15 -4.90
N MET A 85 2.53 21.30 -3.83
CA MET A 85 3.54 22.34 -3.67
C MET A 85 4.90 21.70 -3.52
N PHE A 86 5.88 22.22 -4.25
CA PHE A 86 7.28 21.84 -4.06
C PHE A 86 8.03 22.93 -3.30
N MET A 87 8.86 22.49 -2.34
CA MET A 87 9.73 23.37 -1.56
C MET A 87 11.19 23.05 -1.82
N ARG A 88 11.99 24.10 -2.02
CA ARG A 88 13.44 24.04 -1.99
C ARG A 88 13.94 24.26 -0.56
N PRO A 89 15.12 23.75 -0.22
CA PRO A 89 15.74 24.06 1.07
C PRO A 89 15.86 25.57 1.30
N GLY A 90 15.54 26.03 2.51
CA GLY A 90 15.65 27.46 2.87
C GLY A 90 14.40 28.29 2.59
N GLU A 91 13.20 27.72 2.67
CA GLU A 91 11.88 28.36 2.51
C GLU A 91 11.48 28.72 1.07
N GLU A 92 12.25 28.36 0.07
CA GLU A 92 11.89 28.72 -1.29
C GLU A 92 10.76 27.80 -1.80
N VAL A 93 9.53 28.30 -1.74
CA VAL A 93 8.37 27.66 -2.38
C VAL A 93 8.49 27.88 -3.89
N MET A 94 8.44 26.80 -4.66
CA MET A 94 8.42 26.89 -6.11
C MET A 94 7.16 27.61 -6.60
N LYS A 95 7.29 28.37 -7.69
CA LYS A 95 6.12 28.93 -8.37
C LYS A 95 5.18 27.82 -8.82
N GLN A 96 3.89 28.09 -8.80
CA GLN A 96 2.88 27.09 -9.14
C GLN A 96 3.06 26.49 -10.54
N GLU A 97 3.44 27.32 -11.51
CA GLU A 97 3.72 26.88 -12.89
C GLU A 97 4.90 25.90 -12.95
N GLU A 98 5.98 26.19 -12.22
CA GLU A 98 7.16 25.30 -12.13
C GLU A 98 6.80 24.01 -11.40
N SER A 99 6.01 24.08 -10.33
CA SER A 99 5.54 22.90 -9.58
C SER A 99 4.67 22.00 -10.45
N ASN A 100 3.73 22.57 -11.18
CA ASN A 100 2.86 21.81 -12.08
C ASN A 100 3.65 21.16 -13.22
N HIS A 101 4.60 21.90 -13.81
CA HIS A 101 5.46 21.35 -14.86
C HIS A 101 6.31 20.18 -14.33
N LEU A 102 6.96 20.36 -13.18
CA LEU A 102 7.76 19.29 -12.58
C LEU A 102 6.93 18.05 -12.26
N TRP A 103 5.73 18.24 -11.69
CA TRP A 103 4.81 17.16 -11.40
C TRP A 103 4.38 16.41 -12.67
N GLN A 104 4.04 17.16 -13.73
CA GLN A 104 3.70 16.56 -15.02
C GLN A 104 4.84 15.72 -15.59
N VAL A 105 6.08 16.25 -15.58
CA VAL A 105 7.25 15.51 -16.08
C VAL A 105 7.46 14.20 -15.32
N VAL A 106 7.25 14.19 -14.00
CA VAL A 106 7.39 12.96 -13.20
C VAL A 106 6.38 11.91 -13.64
N TRP A 107 5.11 12.30 -13.85
CA TRP A 107 4.06 11.39 -14.32
C TRP A 107 4.26 10.95 -15.77
N ASP A 108 4.65 11.86 -16.68
CA ASP A 108 4.95 11.51 -18.07
C ASP A 108 6.06 10.46 -18.18
N ILE A 109 7.08 10.52 -17.31
CA ILE A 109 8.14 9.49 -17.24
C ILE A 109 7.58 8.17 -16.75
N LEU A 110 6.69 8.18 -15.77
CA LEU A 110 6.04 6.97 -15.27
C LEU A 110 5.16 6.32 -16.35
N ASP A 111 4.31 7.11 -16.99
CA ASP A 111 3.45 6.65 -18.09
C ASP A 111 4.27 6.03 -19.20
N HIS A 112 5.37 6.70 -19.60
CA HIS A 112 6.30 6.17 -20.60
C HIS A 112 6.96 4.86 -20.15
N ALA A 113 7.31 4.72 -18.86
CA ALA A 113 7.86 3.47 -18.33
C ALA A 113 6.84 2.33 -18.36
N GLN A 114 5.58 2.61 -18.04
CA GLN A 114 4.51 1.62 -18.09
C GLN A 114 4.22 1.18 -19.53
N GLU A 115 4.16 2.13 -20.46
CA GLU A 115 3.98 1.84 -21.89
C GLU A 115 5.15 1.02 -22.44
N PHE A 116 6.39 1.40 -22.13
CA PHE A 116 7.59 0.64 -22.49
C PHE A 116 7.57 -0.77 -21.90
N SER A 117 7.18 -0.93 -20.64
CA SER A 117 7.02 -2.24 -20.00
C SER A 117 6.02 -3.11 -20.75
N LYS A 118 4.88 -2.56 -21.14
CA LYS A 118 3.81 -3.25 -21.86
C LYS A 118 4.25 -3.69 -23.27
N GLU A 119 4.90 -2.79 -24.01
CA GLU A 119 5.28 -3.02 -25.40
C GLU A 119 6.50 -3.94 -25.54
N HIS A 120 7.46 -3.87 -24.59
CA HIS A 120 8.75 -4.57 -24.66
C HIS A 120 8.93 -5.64 -23.58
N ARG A 121 7.85 -6.09 -22.94
CA ARG A 121 7.90 -7.03 -21.80
C ARG A 121 8.81 -8.23 -22.03
N ASP A 122 8.69 -8.87 -23.18
CA ASP A 122 9.45 -10.08 -23.51
C ASP A 122 10.95 -9.80 -23.73
N GLU A 123 11.31 -8.56 -24.04
CA GLU A 123 12.68 -8.12 -24.27
C GLU A 123 13.36 -7.66 -22.97
N ILE A 124 12.57 -7.29 -21.94
CA ILE A 124 13.09 -6.81 -20.66
C ILE A 124 13.56 -7.99 -19.82
N GLU A 125 14.82 -7.95 -19.39
CA GLU A 125 15.39 -8.94 -18.50
C GLU A 125 14.69 -8.95 -17.13
N GLU A 126 14.48 -10.11 -16.51
CA GLU A 126 13.80 -10.24 -15.21
C GLU A 126 14.50 -9.50 -14.07
N GLY A 127 15.81 -9.31 -14.17
CA GLY A 127 16.61 -8.56 -13.19
C GLY A 127 16.66 -7.05 -13.43
N LYS A 128 16.07 -6.53 -14.52
CA LYS A 128 16.09 -5.11 -14.86
C LYS A 128 15.19 -4.32 -13.90
N SER A 129 15.80 -3.40 -13.15
CA SER A 129 15.06 -2.50 -12.26
C SER A 129 14.58 -1.24 -12.96
N PHE A 130 13.50 -0.65 -12.44
CA PHE A 130 13.04 0.67 -12.87
C PHE A 130 14.13 1.74 -12.71
N LYS A 131 14.91 1.68 -11.61
CA LYS A 131 16.03 2.62 -11.38
C LYS A 131 17.08 2.60 -12.49
N GLU A 132 17.44 1.40 -12.99
CA GLU A 132 18.39 1.25 -14.09
C GLU A 132 17.81 1.79 -15.40
N TRP A 133 16.55 1.47 -15.69
CA TRP A 133 15.86 2.01 -16.85
C TRP A 133 15.74 3.54 -16.80
N LEU A 134 15.35 4.11 -15.67
CA LEU A 134 15.24 5.54 -15.47
C LEU A 134 16.57 6.25 -15.73
N LYS A 135 17.67 5.70 -15.21
CA LYS A 135 19.00 6.24 -15.49
C LYS A 135 19.32 6.25 -16.98
N GLU A 136 19.10 5.14 -17.67
CA GLU A 136 19.32 5.05 -19.12
C GLU A 136 18.41 6.00 -19.90
N TYR A 137 17.16 6.16 -19.49
CA TYR A 137 16.22 7.10 -20.07
C TYR A 137 16.72 8.55 -19.92
N LEU A 138 17.10 8.96 -18.72
CA LEU A 138 17.63 10.30 -18.44
C LEU A 138 18.97 10.56 -19.16
N ASP A 139 19.81 9.56 -19.33
CA ASP A 139 21.06 9.67 -20.09
C ASP A 139 20.79 9.88 -21.60
N LYS A 140 19.77 9.24 -22.15
CA LYS A 140 19.37 9.41 -23.56
C LYS A 140 18.69 10.75 -23.84
N THR A 141 18.00 11.34 -22.85
CA THR A 141 17.36 12.67 -22.95
C THR A 141 18.35 13.84 -22.83
N GLN A 142 19.65 13.60 -22.95
CA GLN A 142 20.70 14.64 -22.89
C GLN A 142 20.79 15.52 -24.15
N SER A 143 19.78 15.55 -25.02
CA SER A 143 19.72 16.47 -26.14
C SER A 143 19.88 17.91 -25.64
N THR A 144 20.80 18.66 -26.26
CA THR A 144 20.98 20.10 -26.05
C THR A 144 19.99 20.93 -26.88
N ASP A 145 19.08 20.26 -27.58
CA ASP A 145 18.08 20.87 -28.43
C ASP A 145 16.78 21.11 -27.63
N PRO A 146 16.46 22.36 -27.26
CA PRO A 146 15.23 22.68 -26.53
C PRO A 146 13.92 22.39 -27.28
N GLU A 147 14.02 22.21 -28.62
CA GLU A 147 12.87 21.90 -29.48
C GLU A 147 12.77 20.37 -29.80
N GLY A 148 13.69 19.58 -29.28
CA GLY A 148 13.69 18.13 -29.48
C GLY A 148 12.62 17.42 -28.62
N GLU A 149 12.00 16.38 -29.17
CA GLU A 149 10.95 15.58 -28.50
C GLU A 149 11.36 14.99 -27.12
N ASN A 150 12.66 14.90 -26.85
CA ASN A 150 13.22 14.30 -25.63
C ASN A 150 14.02 15.31 -24.78
N TYR A 151 13.71 16.60 -24.88
CA TYR A 151 14.41 17.62 -24.09
C TYR A 151 13.87 17.68 -22.66
N LEU A 152 14.76 17.49 -21.69
CA LEU A 152 14.50 17.79 -20.28
C LEU A 152 15.47 18.87 -19.81
N GLU A 153 14.94 19.91 -19.20
CA GLU A 153 15.77 20.94 -18.57
C GLU A 153 16.73 20.33 -17.54
N ALA A 154 17.97 20.83 -17.47
CA ALA A 154 19.00 20.32 -16.57
C ALA A 154 18.56 20.28 -15.09
N LYS A 155 17.77 21.28 -14.65
CA LYS A 155 17.21 21.35 -13.31
C LYS A 155 16.20 20.22 -13.05
N VAL A 156 15.34 19.92 -14.03
CA VAL A 156 14.35 18.82 -13.90
C VAL A 156 15.08 17.48 -13.80
N LYS A 157 16.11 17.26 -14.61
CA LYS A 157 16.96 16.06 -14.53
C LYS A 157 17.62 15.88 -13.16
N GLU A 158 18.02 16.98 -12.53
CA GLU A 158 18.60 16.94 -11.18
C GLU A 158 17.59 16.44 -10.14
N TRP A 159 16.31 16.79 -10.27
CA TRP A 159 15.29 16.48 -9.29
C TRP A 159 14.56 15.16 -9.53
N VAL A 160 14.42 14.73 -10.79
CA VAL A 160 13.70 13.50 -11.16
C VAL A 160 14.17 12.27 -10.37
N PRO A 161 15.48 12.01 -10.16
CA PRO A 161 15.91 10.84 -9.36
C PRO A 161 15.43 10.87 -7.92
N GLY A 162 15.30 12.04 -7.32
CA GLY A 162 14.73 12.17 -5.96
C GLY A 162 13.21 12.00 -5.96
N LEU A 163 12.53 12.63 -6.93
CA LEU A 163 11.08 12.56 -7.06
C LEU A 163 10.60 11.17 -7.49
N SER A 164 11.43 10.40 -8.18
CA SER A 164 11.13 9.00 -8.51
C SER A 164 10.94 8.11 -7.28
N MET A 165 11.27 8.59 -6.09
CA MET A 165 10.92 7.92 -4.83
C MET A 165 9.40 7.76 -4.65
N TYR A 166 8.55 8.61 -5.27
CA TYR A 166 7.10 8.38 -5.30
C TYR A 166 6.74 6.99 -5.79
N TRP A 167 7.39 6.52 -6.84
CA TRP A 167 7.13 5.18 -7.39
C TRP A 167 7.67 4.06 -6.49
N ALA A 168 8.74 4.33 -5.72
CA ALA A 168 9.17 3.42 -4.67
C ALA A 168 8.13 3.37 -3.53
N ASP A 169 7.52 4.50 -3.21
CA ASP A 169 6.51 4.61 -2.17
C ASP A 169 5.21 3.92 -2.56
N GLU A 170 4.77 4.05 -3.81
CA GLU A 170 3.62 3.30 -4.34
C GLU A 170 3.82 1.79 -4.26
N ASN A 171 5.01 1.31 -4.54
CA ASN A 171 5.36 -0.12 -4.46
C ASN A 171 5.80 -0.56 -3.05
N ALA A 172 6.07 0.38 -2.15
CA ALA A 172 6.67 0.19 -0.82
C ALA A 172 7.96 -0.66 -0.84
N ILE A 173 8.71 -0.62 -1.95
CA ILE A 173 10.03 -1.24 -2.11
C ILE A 173 11.02 -0.26 -2.76
N PRO A 174 12.34 -0.40 -2.51
CA PRO A 174 13.34 0.48 -3.11
C PRO A 174 13.31 0.43 -4.65
N LEU A 175 13.56 1.56 -5.32
CA LEU A 175 13.53 1.66 -6.79
C LEU A 175 14.41 0.63 -7.50
N GLU A 176 15.54 0.29 -6.93
CA GLU A 176 16.43 -0.77 -7.44
C GLU A 176 15.82 -2.18 -7.37
N LYS A 177 14.70 -2.33 -6.70
CA LYS A 177 13.93 -3.58 -6.63
C LYS A 177 12.63 -3.53 -7.41
N VAL A 178 12.14 -2.35 -7.79
CA VAL A 178 10.94 -2.24 -8.64
C VAL A 178 11.24 -2.85 -10.00
N SER A 179 10.46 -3.84 -10.42
CA SER A 179 10.66 -4.52 -11.69
C SER A 179 10.29 -3.63 -12.86
N MET A 180 11.22 -3.39 -13.78
CA MET A 180 10.90 -2.69 -15.03
C MET A 180 9.98 -3.52 -15.93
N LYS A 181 10.09 -4.84 -15.88
CA LYS A 181 9.31 -5.76 -16.71
C LYS A 181 7.82 -5.77 -16.40
N TYR A 182 7.43 -5.36 -15.18
CA TYR A 182 6.06 -5.41 -14.69
C TYR A 182 5.56 -4.04 -14.17
N MET A 183 6.07 -2.94 -14.74
CA MET A 183 5.61 -1.59 -14.39
C MET A 183 4.14 -1.35 -14.72
N ASP A 184 3.61 -2.02 -15.73
CA ASP A 184 2.21 -1.95 -16.18
C ASP A 184 1.32 -3.06 -15.59
N ALA A 185 1.81 -3.84 -14.61
CA ALA A 185 1.08 -5.01 -14.09
C ALA A 185 -0.17 -4.64 -13.27
N GLU A 186 -0.22 -3.43 -12.72
CA GLU A 186 -1.39 -2.95 -11.98
C GLU A 186 -2.41 -2.33 -12.94
N ASP A 187 -3.64 -2.87 -12.91
CA ASP A 187 -4.77 -2.37 -13.67
C ASP A 187 -5.59 -1.42 -12.77
N ILE A 188 -5.43 -0.12 -12.99
CA ILE A 188 -6.07 0.93 -12.20
C ILE A 188 -7.46 1.22 -12.76
N PHE A 189 -8.46 1.36 -11.88
CA PHE A 189 -9.80 1.81 -12.29
C PHE A 189 -9.76 3.27 -12.77
N PRO A 190 -10.60 3.63 -13.77
CA PRO A 190 -10.75 5.02 -14.17
C PRO A 190 -11.18 5.93 -13.02
N GLY A 191 -10.99 7.23 -13.21
CA GLY A 191 -11.41 8.26 -12.26
C GLY A 191 -10.32 8.63 -11.26
N ASP A 192 -10.61 9.68 -10.49
CA ASP A 192 -9.63 10.31 -9.60
C ASP A 192 -9.30 9.45 -8.38
N HIS A 193 -8.09 9.61 -7.86
CA HIS A 193 -7.72 9.08 -6.55
C HIS A 193 -8.31 9.98 -5.46
N SER A 194 -8.95 9.38 -4.47
CA SER A 194 -9.68 10.15 -3.47
C SER A 194 -9.41 9.67 -2.04
N LEU A 195 -9.09 10.61 -1.18
CA LEU A 195 -8.93 10.37 0.26
C LEU A 195 -10.31 10.31 0.93
N VAL A 196 -10.58 9.24 1.67
CA VAL A 196 -11.78 9.14 2.50
C VAL A 196 -11.59 9.90 3.80
N ILE A 197 -12.52 10.82 4.11
CA ILE A 197 -12.40 11.76 5.22
C ILE A 197 -13.29 11.45 6.44
N ASN A 198 -14.18 10.48 6.32
CA ASN A 198 -15.08 10.10 7.42
C ASN A 198 -14.95 8.62 7.85
N GLY A 199 -13.84 7.99 7.47
CA GLY A 199 -13.41 6.67 7.91
C GLY A 199 -13.65 5.55 6.90
N PHE A 200 -12.56 4.91 6.51
CA PHE A 200 -12.55 3.82 5.53
C PHE A 200 -13.16 2.51 6.08
N ASP A 201 -13.28 2.36 7.41
CA ASP A 201 -13.96 1.23 8.07
C ASP A 201 -15.43 1.07 7.68
N ARG A 202 -16.02 2.07 7.03
CA ARG A 202 -17.37 2.02 6.44
C ARG A 202 -17.47 0.91 5.39
N VAL A 203 -16.38 0.62 4.65
CA VAL A 203 -16.31 -0.53 3.75
C VAL A 203 -16.53 -1.83 4.52
N VAL A 204 -15.81 -2.01 5.62
CA VAL A 204 -15.92 -3.21 6.47
C VAL A 204 -17.33 -3.32 7.04
N LYS A 205 -17.93 -2.23 7.48
CA LYS A 205 -19.31 -2.19 8.01
C LYS A 205 -20.34 -2.63 6.97
N VAL A 206 -20.25 -2.12 5.73
CA VAL A 206 -21.18 -2.52 4.66
C VAL A 206 -21.01 -3.99 4.28
N VAL A 207 -19.77 -4.44 4.14
CA VAL A 207 -19.49 -5.85 3.79
C VAL A 207 -19.96 -6.79 4.90
N SER A 208 -19.64 -6.48 6.17
CA SER A 208 -20.00 -7.30 7.32
C SER A 208 -21.51 -7.28 7.63
N SER A 209 -22.21 -6.16 7.42
CA SER A 209 -23.66 -6.11 7.61
C SER A 209 -24.44 -7.04 6.68
N GLY A 210 -23.82 -7.44 5.56
CA GLY A 210 -24.40 -8.43 4.64
C GLY A 210 -24.17 -9.88 5.05
N ILE A 211 -23.42 -10.14 6.11
CA ILE A 211 -23.21 -11.50 6.64
C ILE A 211 -24.50 -11.97 7.31
N LYS A 212 -24.96 -13.18 6.95
CA LYS A 212 -26.19 -13.76 7.52
C LYS A 212 -25.96 -14.27 8.94
N SER A 213 -27.02 -14.31 9.75
CA SER A 213 -26.96 -14.65 11.17
C SER A 213 -26.49 -16.08 11.48
N HIS A 214 -26.53 -17.00 10.51
CA HIS A 214 -26.04 -18.37 10.66
C HIS A 214 -24.51 -18.50 10.51
N VAL A 215 -23.81 -17.45 10.08
CA VAL A 215 -22.35 -17.43 10.03
C VAL A 215 -21.78 -17.22 11.44
N ARG A 216 -20.84 -18.06 11.83
CA ARG A 216 -20.11 -17.88 13.09
C ARG A 216 -18.93 -16.95 12.84
N VAL A 217 -18.93 -15.79 13.47
CA VAL A 217 -17.78 -14.86 13.46
C VAL A 217 -17.10 -14.96 14.81
N LEU A 218 -15.84 -15.39 14.81
CA LEU A 218 -15.04 -15.64 16.02
C LEU A 218 -13.82 -14.72 15.97
N LEU A 219 -13.84 -13.71 16.81
CA LEU A 219 -12.73 -12.78 17.00
C LEU A 219 -11.71 -13.34 17.98
N GLU A 220 -10.49 -12.81 17.97
CA GLU A 220 -9.38 -13.22 18.86
C GLU A 220 -8.98 -14.69 18.73
N HIS A 221 -9.24 -15.29 17.56
CA HIS A 221 -8.85 -16.65 17.22
C HIS A 221 -7.62 -16.64 16.32
N VAL A 222 -6.45 -16.61 16.92
CA VAL A 222 -5.17 -16.67 16.20
C VAL A 222 -4.97 -18.06 15.64
N VAL A 223 -4.89 -18.18 14.30
CA VAL A 223 -4.59 -19.46 13.64
C VAL A 223 -3.11 -19.78 13.82
N GLU A 224 -2.82 -20.93 14.38
CA GLU A 224 -1.48 -21.42 14.71
C GLU A 224 -1.02 -22.55 13.79
N ARG A 225 -1.96 -23.36 13.27
CA ARG A 225 -1.68 -24.47 12.38
C ARG A 225 -2.87 -24.79 11.49
N ILE A 226 -2.60 -25.16 10.25
CA ILE A 226 -3.56 -25.60 9.24
C ILE A 226 -3.09 -26.97 8.74
N GLU A 227 -3.83 -28.02 9.09
CA GLU A 227 -3.60 -29.36 8.60
C GLU A 227 -4.66 -29.71 7.57
N TYR A 228 -4.29 -30.36 6.48
CA TYR A 228 -5.23 -30.71 5.41
C TYR A 228 -4.86 -32.02 4.73
N ASP A 229 -5.88 -32.73 4.31
CA ASP A 229 -5.78 -33.95 3.52
C ASP A 229 -6.87 -33.97 2.43
N GLU A 230 -7.08 -35.11 1.77
CA GLU A 230 -8.09 -35.25 0.72
C GLU A 230 -9.53 -35.12 1.25
N SER A 231 -9.76 -35.25 2.54
CA SER A 231 -11.10 -35.30 3.15
C SER A 231 -11.51 -34.01 3.81
N GLU A 232 -10.60 -33.36 4.58
CA GLU A 232 -10.94 -32.22 5.42
C GLU A 232 -9.75 -31.28 5.66
N VAL A 233 -10.06 -30.10 6.21
CA VAL A 233 -9.08 -29.15 6.74
C VAL A 233 -9.29 -29.02 8.25
N ARG A 234 -8.21 -29.11 9.01
CA ARG A 234 -8.18 -28.90 10.47
C ARG A 234 -7.39 -27.63 10.78
N VAL A 235 -8.00 -26.71 11.50
CA VAL A 235 -7.41 -25.42 11.86
C VAL A 235 -7.28 -25.32 13.38
N SER A 236 -6.05 -25.36 13.86
CA SER A 236 -5.73 -25.10 15.28
C SER A 236 -5.58 -23.60 15.50
N THR A 237 -6.24 -23.11 16.54
CA THR A 237 -6.17 -21.70 16.94
C THR A 237 -5.83 -21.59 18.42
N SER A 238 -5.50 -20.37 18.86
CA SER A 238 -5.30 -20.05 20.29
C SER A 238 -6.52 -20.35 21.19
N GLN A 239 -7.71 -20.58 20.60
CA GLN A 239 -8.98 -20.79 21.30
C GLN A 239 -9.61 -22.17 21.06
N GLY A 240 -8.97 -23.02 20.23
CA GLY A 240 -9.45 -24.36 19.96
C GLY A 240 -9.25 -24.85 18.53
N LEU A 241 -9.78 -26.04 18.25
CA LEU A 241 -9.66 -26.73 16.96
C LEU A 241 -10.97 -26.63 16.17
N PHE A 242 -10.84 -26.37 14.87
CA PHE A 242 -11.94 -26.29 13.91
C PHE A 242 -11.69 -27.23 12.75
N THR A 243 -12.75 -27.83 12.22
CA THR A 243 -12.73 -28.66 11.02
C THR A 243 -13.67 -28.11 9.96
N ALA A 244 -13.30 -28.24 8.70
CA ALA A 244 -14.12 -27.83 7.56
C ALA A 244 -13.77 -28.64 6.31
N ASP A 245 -14.70 -28.71 5.36
CA ASP A 245 -14.46 -29.29 4.04
C ASP A 245 -13.48 -28.46 3.22
N LYS A 246 -13.57 -27.13 3.34
CA LYS A 246 -12.77 -26.15 2.58
C LYS A 246 -12.37 -24.96 3.47
N LEU A 247 -11.21 -24.38 3.17
CA LEU A 247 -10.67 -23.19 3.83
C LEU A 247 -10.38 -22.08 2.82
N ILE A 248 -10.86 -20.88 3.07
CA ILE A 248 -10.37 -19.66 2.38
C ILE A 248 -9.37 -18.98 3.31
N CYS A 249 -8.09 -19.02 2.94
CA CYS A 249 -6.99 -18.37 3.65
C CYS A 249 -6.86 -16.91 3.18
N THR A 250 -7.07 -15.98 4.10
CA THR A 250 -6.95 -14.53 3.84
C THR A 250 -5.81 -13.88 4.64
N LEU A 251 -4.84 -14.67 5.08
CA LEU A 251 -3.67 -14.16 5.79
C LEU A 251 -2.85 -13.24 4.87
N PRO A 252 -2.39 -12.08 5.34
CA PRO A 252 -1.54 -11.19 4.55
C PRO A 252 -0.26 -11.87 4.07
N LEU A 253 0.27 -11.46 2.92
CA LEU A 253 1.52 -12.01 2.37
C LEU A 253 2.68 -11.91 3.38
N GLY A 254 2.77 -10.82 4.15
CA GLY A 254 3.80 -10.67 5.19
C GLY A 254 3.72 -11.75 6.26
N VAL A 255 2.52 -12.16 6.66
CA VAL A 255 2.31 -13.28 7.59
C VAL A 255 2.70 -14.61 6.94
N LEU A 256 2.31 -14.83 5.67
CA LEU A 256 2.71 -16.02 4.92
C LEU A 256 4.23 -16.10 4.77
N LYS A 257 4.90 -15.01 4.42
CA LYS A 257 6.37 -14.94 4.34
C LYS A 257 7.04 -15.36 5.65
N HIS A 258 6.47 -14.99 6.77
CA HIS A 258 7.04 -15.25 8.08
C HIS A 258 6.86 -16.69 8.54
N GLN A 259 5.72 -17.32 8.25
CA GLN A 259 5.34 -18.57 8.93
C GLN A 259 4.71 -19.65 8.05
N HIS A 260 4.62 -19.50 6.70
CA HIS A 260 3.97 -20.53 5.85
C HIS A 260 4.57 -21.91 6.03
N SER A 261 5.88 -22.02 6.26
CA SER A 261 6.58 -23.29 6.40
C SER A 261 6.20 -24.09 7.66
N THR A 262 5.75 -23.41 8.71
CA THR A 262 5.32 -24.01 9.97
C THR A 262 3.81 -24.06 10.12
N LEU A 263 3.11 -23.17 9.41
CA LEU A 263 1.65 -23.02 9.47
C LEU A 263 0.92 -24.16 8.78
N PHE A 264 1.39 -24.61 7.61
CA PHE A 264 0.71 -25.60 6.78
C PHE A 264 1.31 -27.00 6.92
N SER A 265 0.46 -28.03 7.06
CA SER A 265 0.84 -29.43 7.10
C SER A 265 -0.15 -30.29 6.27
N PRO A 266 0.29 -30.93 5.19
CA PRO A 266 1.64 -30.87 4.60
C PRO A 266 2.02 -29.43 4.17
N PRO A 267 3.32 -29.17 3.86
CA PRO A 267 3.74 -27.89 3.33
C PRO A 267 2.98 -27.52 2.05
N LEU A 268 2.81 -26.21 1.82
CA LEU A 268 2.23 -25.73 0.56
C LEU A 268 3.03 -26.24 -0.64
N PRO A 269 2.42 -26.43 -1.81
CA PRO A 269 3.12 -26.79 -3.04
C PRO A 269 4.25 -25.83 -3.36
N HIS A 270 5.35 -26.37 -3.91
CA HIS A 270 6.58 -25.63 -4.17
C HIS A 270 6.38 -24.30 -4.93
N PRO A 271 5.55 -24.23 -6.00
CA PRO A 271 5.31 -22.97 -6.69
C PRO A 271 4.69 -21.88 -5.79
N LYS A 272 3.79 -22.25 -4.86
CA LYS A 272 3.25 -21.29 -3.90
C LYS A 272 4.30 -20.81 -2.90
N GLN A 273 5.17 -21.70 -2.44
CA GLN A 273 6.28 -21.33 -1.57
C GLN A 273 7.25 -20.37 -2.28
N GLN A 274 7.53 -20.61 -3.55
CA GLN A 274 8.35 -19.73 -4.37
C GLN A 274 7.68 -18.37 -4.58
N ALA A 275 6.39 -18.32 -4.90
CA ALA A 275 5.62 -17.09 -5.05
C ALA A 275 5.62 -16.27 -3.74
N ILE A 276 5.36 -16.90 -2.59
CA ILE A 276 5.46 -16.27 -1.26
C ILE A 276 6.86 -15.68 -1.04
N SER A 277 7.91 -16.37 -1.45
CA SER A 277 9.29 -15.90 -1.29
C SER A 277 9.62 -14.71 -2.19
N ARG A 278 9.28 -14.79 -3.50
CA ARG A 278 9.68 -13.81 -4.53
C ARG A 278 8.90 -12.51 -4.48
N LEU A 279 7.57 -12.58 -4.32
CA LEU A 279 6.74 -11.37 -4.25
C LEU A 279 7.25 -10.40 -3.19
N GLY A 280 7.18 -9.12 -3.45
CA GLY A 280 7.48 -8.06 -2.51
C GLY A 280 6.34 -7.89 -1.50
N PHE A 281 6.68 -7.48 -0.29
CA PHE A 281 5.70 -7.05 0.70
C PHE A 281 6.33 -5.91 1.50
N GLY A 282 5.97 -4.70 1.12
CA GLY A 282 6.58 -3.51 1.66
C GLY A 282 5.86 -2.97 2.88
N THR A 283 6.46 -1.97 3.50
CA THR A 283 5.89 -1.28 4.63
C THR A 283 5.70 0.19 4.30
N MET A 284 4.48 0.68 4.53
CA MET A 284 4.16 2.11 4.55
C MET A 284 3.86 2.51 5.99
N TYR A 285 4.54 3.53 6.45
CA TYR A 285 4.40 4.14 7.74
C TYR A 285 3.67 5.48 7.59
N LYS A 286 2.81 5.82 8.54
CA LYS A 286 2.12 7.10 8.62
C LYS A 286 2.35 7.72 9.99
N ILE A 287 2.63 9.02 10.01
CA ILE A 287 2.67 9.81 11.25
C ILE A 287 1.77 11.02 11.14
N LEU A 288 0.92 11.23 12.14
CA LEU A 288 0.14 12.47 12.31
C LEU A 288 0.92 13.42 13.20
N LEU A 289 1.08 14.65 12.74
CA LEU A 289 1.75 15.72 13.46
C LEU A 289 0.74 16.84 13.73
N PHE A 290 0.45 17.10 15.02
CA PHE A 290 -0.48 18.13 15.45
C PHE A 290 0.27 19.39 15.86
N PHE A 291 0.07 20.46 15.09
CA PHE A 291 0.71 21.74 15.31
C PHE A 291 -0.22 22.70 16.08
N PRO A 292 0.33 23.71 16.78
CA PRO A 292 -0.49 24.71 17.45
C PRO A 292 -1.22 25.63 16.47
N VAL A 293 -0.61 25.95 15.33
CA VAL A 293 -1.16 26.75 14.24
C VAL A 293 -0.64 26.28 12.90
N CYS A 294 -1.35 26.58 11.81
CA CYS A 294 -0.84 26.40 10.45
C CYS A 294 0.15 27.52 10.10
N PHE A 295 1.38 27.18 9.75
CA PHE A 295 2.39 28.08 9.21
C PHE A 295 2.74 27.78 7.74
N TRP A 296 2.05 26.79 7.16
CA TRP A 296 2.14 26.37 5.76
C TRP A 296 0.90 26.84 4.97
N PRO A 297 0.95 26.85 3.62
CA PRO A 297 -0.18 27.24 2.79
C PRO A 297 -1.38 26.29 2.95
N LEU A 298 -2.54 26.84 3.36
CA LEU A 298 -3.75 26.07 3.65
C LEU A 298 -4.45 25.51 2.40
N HIS A 299 -4.17 26.04 1.21
CA HIS A 299 -4.82 25.66 -0.04
C HIS A 299 -4.09 24.54 -0.79
N LYS A 300 -3.02 23.97 -0.22
CA LYS A 300 -2.25 22.87 -0.81
C LYS A 300 -2.56 21.56 -0.12
N HIS A 301 -2.83 20.52 -0.90
CA HIS A 301 -3.09 19.19 -0.39
C HIS A 301 -1.80 18.46 0.01
N PHE A 302 -0.73 18.67 -0.77
CA PHE A 302 0.58 18.05 -0.51
C PHE A 302 1.71 19.07 -0.53
N ILE A 303 2.65 18.88 0.38
CA ILE A 303 3.90 19.63 0.50
C ILE A 303 5.03 18.65 0.20
N ASN A 304 5.66 18.81 -0.95
CA ASN A 304 6.76 17.97 -1.38
C ASN A 304 8.08 18.68 -1.19
N PHE A 305 9.04 17.97 -0.65
CA PHE A 305 10.38 18.47 -0.43
C PHE A 305 11.26 18.03 -1.59
N LEU A 306 11.86 19.00 -2.29
CA LEU A 306 12.84 18.69 -3.31
C LEU A 306 14.12 18.18 -2.65
N PRO A 307 14.71 17.10 -3.19
CA PRO A 307 15.98 16.62 -2.66
C PRO A 307 17.04 17.71 -2.82
N SER A 308 17.75 17.99 -1.75
CA SER A 308 18.98 18.78 -1.84
C SER A 308 20.17 17.82 -1.93
N ALA A 309 21.30 18.31 -2.43
CA ALA A 309 22.57 17.57 -2.39
C ALA A 309 22.97 17.19 -0.96
N LEU A 310 22.30 17.77 0.03
CA LEU A 310 22.42 17.49 1.46
C LEU A 310 21.15 16.83 1.95
N THR A 311 20.99 15.55 1.67
CA THR A 311 19.88 14.73 2.18
C THR A 311 19.95 14.52 3.71
N ILE A 312 21.07 14.84 4.33
CA ILE A 312 21.23 14.78 5.78
C ILE A 312 21.13 16.21 6.32
N PRO A 313 20.18 16.53 7.21
CA PRO A 313 20.14 17.80 7.90
C PRO A 313 21.52 18.11 8.50
N HIS A 314 21.93 19.38 8.37
CA HIS A 314 23.23 19.82 8.89
C HIS A 314 23.41 19.36 10.34
N ALA A 315 24.64 19.02 10.72
CA ALA A 315 24.99 18.63 12.10
C ALA A 315 24.43 19.61 13.15
N ASN A 316 24.28 20.89 12.77
CA ASN A 316 23.67 21.93 13.61
C ASN A 316 22.19 21.64 13.92
N LEU A 317 21.38 21.13 12.98
CA LEU A 317 19.98 20.76 13.23
C LEU A 317 19.89 19.53 14.13
N VAL A 318 20.73 18.52 13.90
CA VAL A 318 20.81 17.34 14.77
C VAL A 318 21.11 17.75 16.21
N THR A 319 22.07 18.67 16.40
CA THR A 319 22.43 19.21 17.72
C THR A 319 21.31 20.06 18.30
N HIS A 320 20.69 20.94 17.48
CA HIS A 320 19.59 21.81 17.90
C HIS A 320 18.38 21.01 18.42
N PHE A 321 18.01 19.92 17.74
CA PHE A 321 16.91 19.05 18.13
C PHE A 321 17.32 17.97 19.15
N GLY A 322 18.59 17.82 19.48
CA GLY A 322 19.09 16.86 20.47
C GLY A 322 18.83 15.41 20.08
N LEU A 323 18.96 15.07 18.79
CA LEU A 323 18.63 13.76 18.27
C LEU A 323 19.63 12.69 18.72
N ASN A 324 19.14 11.52 19.10
CA ASN A 324 19.96 10.35 19.41
C ASN A 324 20.38 9.60 18.12
N GLU A 325 21.27 8.61 18.27
CA GLU A 325 21.83 7.85 17.15
C GLU A 325 20.76 7.18 16.27
N LYS A 326 19.69 6.63 16.86
CA LYS A 326 18.60 5.98 16.12
C LYS A 326 17.82 6.99 15.28
N GLN A 327 17.59 8.18 15.83
CA GLN A 327 16.92 9.27 15.13
C GLN A 327 17.79 9.81 13.98
N VAL A 328 19.12 9.92 14.22
CA VAL A 328 20.07 10.30 13.17
C VAL A 328 20.12 9.26 12.06
N GLU A 329 20.11 7.96 12.39
CA GLU A 329 20.01 6.90 11.38
C GLU A 329 18.74 7.05 10.53
N ALA A 330 17.59 7.34 11.16
CA ALA A 330 16.34 7.56 10.45
C ALA A 330 16.37 8.78 9.52
N LEU A 331 17.10 9.84 9.88
CA LEU A 331 17.30 11.02 9.04
C LEU A 331 18.15 10.75 7.78
N THR A 332 18.93 9.66 7.74
CA THR A 332 19.71 9.30 6.55
C THR A 332 18.84 8.86 5.38
N VAL A 333 17.56 8.59 5.65
CA VAL A 333 16.59 8.21 4.62
C VAL A 333 15.63 9.38 4.40
N TYR A 334 15.57 9.84 3.16
CA TYR A 334 14.77 10.98 2.76
C TYR A 334 13.27 10.68 2.87
N MET A 335 12.53 11.57 3.52
CA MET A 335 11.07 11.57 3.60
C MET A 335 10.54 12.69 2.71
N GLN A 336 9.80 12.35 1.68
CA GLN A 336 9.61 13.19 0.53
C GLN A 336 8.46 14.18 0.66
N ASP A 337 7.37 13.79 1.32
CA ASP A 337 6.13 14.54 1.31
C ASP A 337 5.40 14.58 2.65
N LEU A 338 4.55 15.60 2.76
CA LEU A 338 3.58 15.76 3.83
C LEU A 338 2.20 16.00 3.22
N ALA A 339 1.21 15.21 3.60
CA ALA A 339 -0.17 15.51 3.29
C ALA A 339 -0.72 16.56 4.26
N ASN A 340 -1.30 17.61 3.72
CA ASN A 340 -1.89 18.70 4.49
C ASN A 340 -3.34 18.38 4.87
N TYR A 341 -3.54 17.70 5.97
CA TYR A 341 -4.87 17.33 6.44
C TYR A 341 -5.71 18.54 6.90
N SER A 342 -5.08 19.68 7.17
CA SER A 342 -5.82 20.92 7.40
C SER A 342 -6.58 21.39 6.15
N SER A 343 -6.04 21.10 4.96
CA SER A 343 -6.68 21.35 3.66
C SER A 343 -7.62 20.22 3.26
N LEU A 344 -7.17 18.98 3.40
CA LEU A 344 -7.92 17.77 2.99
C LEU A 344 -9.14 17.51 3.87
N MET A 345 -9.10 17.93 5.14
CA MET A 345 -10.17 17.77 6.12
C MET A 345 -10.55 19.10 6.77
N PRO A 346 -10.99 20.12 6.01
CA PRO A 346 -11.23 21.47 6.53
C PRO A 346 -12.36 21.52 7.58
N GLN A 347 -13.25 20.52 7.58
CA GLN A 347 -14.34 20.42 8.57
C GLN A 347 -13.85 20.32 10.01
N TYR A 348 -12.61 19.86 10.24
CA TYR A 348 -12.04 19.77 11.57
C TYR A 348 -11.35 21.06 12.03
N ASN A 349 -10.91 21.90 11.08
CA ASN A 349 -10.16 23.13 11.34
C ASN A 349 -8.94 22.91 12.28
N ILE A 350 -8.21 21.82 12.09
CA ILE A 350 -7.09 21.40 12.94
C ILE A 350 -5.80 21.47 12.14
N PRO A 351 -4.73 22.13 12.67
CA PRO A 351 -3.41 22.16 12.05
C PRO A 351 -2.73 20.78 12.08
N ILE A 352 -2.94 19.96 11.04
CA ILE A 352 -2.39 18.61 10.96
C ILE A 352 -1.61 18.44 9.66
N LEU A 353 -0.38 17.95 9.78
CA LEU A 353 0.37 17.36 8.68
C LEU A 353 0.51 15.86 8.91
N VAL A 354 0.44 15.11 7.82
CA VAL A 354 0.65 13.66 7.83
C VAL A 354 1.87 13.33 7.00
N GLY A 355 2.89 12.79 7.65
CA GLY A 355 4.08 12.27 6.97
C GLY A 355 3.90 10.81 6.58
N TYR A 356 4.44 10.46 5.43
CA TYR A 356 4.55 9.09 4.95
C TYR A 356 6.01 8.68 4.87
N ALA A 357 6.27 7.41 5.12
CA ALA A 357 7.57 6.80 4.84
C ALA A 357 7.35 5.36 4.41
N THR A 358 8.21 4.89 3.51
CA THR A 358 8.18 3.51 3.03
C THR A 358 9.55 2.87 3.15
N ASN A 359 9.66 1.62 2.81
CA ASN A 359 10.93 0.92 2.71
C ASN A 359 11.79 1.02 3.99
N ARG A 360 13.07 1.30 3.82
CA ARG A 360 14.03 1.44 4.90
C ARG A 360 13.67 2.59 5.86
N ALA A 361 13.08 3.68 5.34
CA ALA A 361 12.62 4.78 6.18
C ALA A 361 11.52 4.32 7.15
N ALA A 362 10.50 3.60 6.64
CA ALA A 362 9.44 3.04 7.48
C ALA A 362 9.98 2.08 8.55
N GLU A 363 10.91 1.19 8.18
CA GLU A 363 11.54 0.26 9.13
C GLU A 363 12.27 0.97 10.26
N LEU A 364 12.99 2.04 9.96
CA LEU A 364 13.73 2.82 10.94
C LEU A 364 12.76 3.61 11.82
N MET A 365 11.78 4.29 11.21
CA MET A 365 10.80 5.10 11.93
C MET A 365 9.95 4.26 12.88
N GLU A 366 9.52 3.06 12.50
CA GLU A 366 8.74 2.18 13.37
C GLU A 366 9.49 1.70 14.63
N ARG A 367 10.84 1.77 14.65
CA ARG A 367 11.67 1.45 15.81
C ARG A 367 11.72 2.56 16.86
N LEU A 368 11.26 3.76 16.48
CA LEU A 368 11.21 4.94 17.34
C LEU A 368 9.91 4.98 18.13
N THR A 369 9.93 5.68 19.25
CA THR A 369 8.70 6.10 19.91
C THR A 369 8.02 7.19 19.07
N ASP A 370 6.73 7.46 19.33
CA ASP A 370 5.99 8.53 18.63
C ASP A 370 6.66 9.90 18.83
N GLU A 371 7.23 10.13 20.01
CA GLU A 371 7.98 11.35 20.34
C GLU A 371 9.30 11.42 19.54
N GLU A 372 10.09 10.36 19.52
CA GLU A 372 11.33 10.32 18.75
C GLU A 372 11.10 10.49 17.25
N ALA A 373 10.06 9.84 16.70
CA ALA A 373 9.67 9.96 15.30
C ALA A 373 9.24 11.39 14.96
N ARG A 374 8.45 12.03 15.84
CA ARG A 374 8.06 13.43 15.71
C ARG A 374 9.27 14.35 15.56
N MET A 375 10.31 14.13 16.39
CA MET A 375 11.53 14.94 16.35
C MET A 375 12.33 14.73 15.06
N VAL A 376 12.33 13.53 14.49
CA VAL A 376 12.95 13.26 13.18
C VAL A 376 12.26 14.08 12.08
N TYR A 377 10.92 14.03 11.99
CA TYR A 377 10.16 14.83 11.04
C TYR A 377 10.36 16.32 11.24
N LEU A 378 10.35 16.78 12.48
CA LEU A 378 10.56 18.18 12.81
C LEU A 378 11.95 18.67 12.37
N CYS A 379 12.99 17.86 12.59
CA CYS A 379 14.34 18.15 12.14
C CYS A 379 14.43 18.26 10.61
N GLN A 380 13.80 17.34 9.89
CA GLN A 380 13.76 17.42 8.43
C GLN A 380 12.96 18.62 7.94
N MET A 381 11.79 18.88 8.52
CA MET A 381 10.96 20.04 8.17
C MET A 381 11.68 21.36 8.40
N ALA A 382 12.50 21.47 9.45
CA ALA A 382 13.25 22.69 9.77
C ALA A 382 14.26 23.07 8.69
N HIS A 383 14.65 22.12 7.86
CA HIS A 383 15.51 22.41 6.69
C HIS A 383 14.76 23.20 5.59
N TYR A 384 13.45 23.03 5.49
CA TYR A 384 12.57 23.69 4.53
C TYR A 384 11.77 24.83 5.16
N PHE A 385 11.54 24.78 6.45
CA PHE A 385 10.83 25.79 7.24
C PHE A 385 11.71 26.33 8.36
N PRO A 386 12.65 27.25 8.08
CA PRO A 386 13.55 27.82 9.09
C PRO A 386 12.82 28.49 10.26
N ILE A 387 11.56 28.86 10.09
CA ILE A 387 10.72 29.41 11.17
C ILE A 387 10.62 28.45 12.38
N LEU A 388 10.83 27.14 12.17
CA LEU A 388 10.79 26.12 13.22
C LEU A 388 11.99 26.17 14.17
N ILE A 389 13.07 26.86 13.79
CA ILE A 389 14.31 27.00 14.58
C ILE A 389 14.64 28.45 14.91
N GLN A 390 13.78 29.41 14.59
CA GLN A 390 13.96 30.81 14.96
C GLN A 390 13.93 30.99 16.49
N GLU A 391 14.73 31.90 17.00
CA GLU A 391 14.71 32.26 18.41
C GLU A 391 13.43 32.97 18.78
N GLU A 392 12.88 32.69 19.97
CA GLU A 392 11.71 33.36 20.50
C GLU A 392 11.95 34.87 20.59
N GLY A 393 10.98 35.67 20.10
CA GLY A 393 11.07 37.12 20.06
C GLY A 393 11.70 37.72 18.79
N THR A 394 12.18 36.91 17.85
CA THR A 394 12.72 37.39 16.56
C THR A 394 11.66 37.44 15.45
N GLY A 395 10.47 36.88 15.69
CA GLY A 395 9.33 36.89 14.76
C GLY A 395 8.60 38.24 14.73
N VAL A 396 7.69 38.37 13.74
CA VAL A 396 6.75 39.50 13.69
C VAL A 396 5.86 39.45 14.94
N GLU A 397 5.48 40.63 15.46
CA GLU A 397 4.65 40.74 16.67
C GLU A 397 3.38 39.85 16.58
N GLY A 398 3.20 38.95 17.54
CA GLY A 398 2.10 37.98 17.56
C GLY A 398 2.31 36.68 16.74
N GLN A 399 3.43 36.54 16.02
CA GLN A 399 3.76 35.31 15.29
C GLN A 399 4.48 34.32 16.20
N LEU A 400 3.99 33.07 16.23
CA LEU A 400 4.70 31.96 16.88
C LEU A 400 5.91 31.57 16.01
N VAL A 401 7.06 31.36 16.64
CA VAL A 401 8.31 30.91 15.98
C VAL A 401 9.01 29.86 16.85
N GLY A 402 9.95 29.13 16.24
CA GLY A 402 10.79 28.19 16.93
C GLY A 402 10.00 27.10 17.66
N LYS A 403 10.38 26.81 18.90
CA LYS A 403 9.78 25.75 19.70
C LYS A 403 8.28 25.92 19.96
N ALA A 404 7.76 27.14 19.94
CA ALA A 404 6.33 27.42 20.08
C ALA A 404 5.48 26.86 18.91
N LEU A 405 6.11 26.62 17.73
CA LEU A 405 5.47 26.02 16.57
C LEU A 405 5.60 24.50 16.52
N TRP A 406 6.39 23.87 17.38
CA TRP A 406 6.61 22.43 17.28
C TRP A 406 5.32 21.64 17.49
N PRO A 407 5.16 20.51 16.79
CA PRO A 407 3.97 19.69 16.99
C PRO A 407 3.92 19.16 18.41
N SER A 408 2.77 19.36 19.06
CA SER A 408 2.58 19.04 20.46
C SER A 408 2.36 17.55 20.71
N VAL A 409 1.74 16.88 19.74
CA VAL A 409 1.38 15.46 19.80
C VAL A 409 1.60 14.82 18.44
N SER A 410 1.96 13.54 18.45
CA SER A 410 2.05 12.71 17.24
C SER A 410 1.54 11.29 17.50
N PHE A 411 1.05 10.65 16.46
CA PHE A 411 0.65 9.25 16.47
C PHE A 411 1.16 8.59 15.20
N MET A 412 1.62 7.35 15.30
CA MET A 412 2.15 6.65 14.14
C MET A 412 1.63 5.22 13.98
N SER A 413 1.61 4.73 12.73
CA SER A 413 1.33 3.33 12.40
C SER A 413 2.58 2.47 12.60
N ARG A 414 2.38 1.14 12.83
CA ARG A 414 3.46 0.17 13.00
C ARG A 414 3.09 -1.16 12.31
N TRP A 415 2.87 -1.10 11.00
CA TRP A 415 2.40 -2.25 10.23
C TRP A 415 3.42 -3.38 10.12
N ASN A 416 4.71 -3.05 10.07
CA ASN A 416 5.78 -4.05 10.01
C ASN A 416 5.93 -4.82 11.33
N GLN A 417 5.72 -4.14 12.47
CA GLN A 417 5.77 -4.75 13.80
C GLN A 417 4.49 -5.50 14.16
N ASP A 418 3.39 -5.24 13.47
CA ASP A 418 2.10 -5.89 13.71
C ASP A 418 2.17 -7.38 13.30
N PRO A 419 2.00 -8.34 14.24
CA PRO A 419 2.17 -9.77 13.97
C PRO A 419 1.14 -10.33 13.00
N PHE A 420 0.00 -9.65 12.83
CA PHE A 420 -1.10 -10.05 11.95
C PHE A 420 -1.11 -9.32 10.60
N ALA A 421 -0.09 -8.50 10.33
CA ALA A 421 0.09 -7.83 9.04
C ALA A 421 1.51 -8.05 8.50
N ARG A 422 2.55 -7.75 9.28
CA ARG A 422 3.96 -7.89 8.91
C ARG A 422 4.35 -7.05 7.70
N GLY A 423 3.76 -5.87 7.56
CA GLY A 423 3.91 -4.94 6.44
C GLY A 423 2.57 -4.41 5.93
N SER A 424 2.60 -3.70 4.82
CA SER A 424 1.45 -2.95 4.31
C SER A 424 0.80 -3.56 3.08
N TYR A 425 1.54 -3.81 2.00
CA TYR A 425 0.98 -4.33 0.75
C TYR A 425 2.03 -4.97 -0.17
N THR A 426 1.51 -5.66 -1.19
CA THR A 426 2.27 -6.49 -2.13
C THR A 426 2.80 -5.67 -3.29
N SER A 427 3.95 -6.08 -3.83
CA SER A 427 4.55 -5.56 -5.05
C SER A 427 5.21 -6.67 -5.86
N ILE A 428 5.57 -6.38 -7.11
CA ILE A 428 6.32 -7.28 -8.00
C ILE A 428 7.75 -6.75 -8.13
N PRO A 429 8.69 -7.22 -7.31
CA PRO A 429 10.10 -6.83 -7.43
C PRO A 429 10.78 -7.55 -8.61
N ILE A 430 12.03 -7.12 -8.92
CA ILE A 430 12.90 -7.89 -9.83
C ILE A 430 12.97 -9.37 -9.40
N HIS A 431 13.01 -10.27 -10.37
CA HIS A 431 12.99 -11.73 -10.18
C HIS A 431 11.67 -12.30 -9.61
N ALA A 432 10.62 -11.48 -9.49
CA ALA A 432 9.24 -11.93 -9.32
C ALA A 432 8.45 -11.65 -10.61
N ALA A 433 7.33 -12.31 -10.75
CA ALA A 433 6.49 -12.19 -11.93
C ALA A 433 5.01 -12.06 -11.56
N GLN A 434 4.20 -11.54 -12.48
CA GLN A 434 2.74 -11.51 -12.33
C GLN A 434 2.16 -12.92 -12.14
N SER A 435 2.79 -13.95 -12.77
CA SER A 435 2.44 -15.35 -12.56
C SER A 435 2.62 -15.86 -11.13
N ASP A 436 3.45 -15.21 -10.31
CA ASP A 436 3.52 -15.51 -8.87
C ASP A 436 2.21 -15.16 -8.15
N LEU A 437 1.57 -14.05 -8.53
CA LEU A 437 0.22 -13.70 -8.03
C LEU A 437 -0.83 -14.69 -8.54
N GLU A 438 -0.75 -15.07 -9.82
CA GLU A 438 -1.65 -16.05 -10.44
C GLU A 438 -1.60 -17.41 -9.74
N THR A 439 -0.42 -17.80 -9.24
CA THR A 439 -0.24 -19.07 -8.50
C THR A 439 -1.23 -19.18 -7.32
N PHE A 440 -1.64 -18.08 -6.69
CA PHE A 440 -2.61 -18.09 -5.61
C PHE A 440 -4.05 -18.34 -6.07
N THR A 441 -4.33 -18.18 -7.35
CA THR A 441 -5.67 -18.47 -7.88
C THR A 441 -5.97 -19.96 -7.97
N VAL A 442 -4.94 -20.82 -7.93
CA VAL A 442 -5.09 -22.28 -7.94
C VAL A 442 -5.25 -22.79 -6.51
N PRO A 443 -6.34 -23.48 -6.17
CA PRO A 443 -6.53 -24.07 -4.83
C PRO A 443 -5.51 -25.17 -4.52
N VAL A 444 -5.15 -25.35 -3.26
CA VAL A 444 -4.30 -26.45 -2.81
C VAL A 444 -5.16 -27.69 -2.56
N GLY A 445 -4.66 -28.87 -2.94
CA GLY A 445 -5.39 -30.15 -2.86
C GLY A 445 -6.11 -30.49 -4.17
N ALA A 446 -6.11 -29.61 -5.18
CA ALA A 446 -6.61 -29.92 -6.51
C ALA A 446 -5.67 -30.90 -7.22
N ARG A 447 -6.22 -31.84 -8.00
CA ARG A 447 -5.45 -32.89 -8.70
C ARG A 447 -4.51 -32.33 -9.78
N SER A 448 -4.83 -31.16 -10.32
CA SER A 448 -4.08 -30.53 -11.42
C SER A 448 -2.84 -29.75 -10.98
N TYR A 449 -2.54 -29.66 -9.68
CA TYR A 449 -1.38 -28.90 -9.20
C TYR A 449 -0.06 -29.37 -9.80
N GLY A 450 0.07 -30.68 -10.13
CA GLY A 450 1.26 -31.24 -10.77
C GLY A 450 1.43 -30.90 -12.25
N THR A 451 0.40 -30.41 -12.93
CA THR A 451 0.40 -30.19 -14.39
C THR A 451 0.55 -28.70 -14.77
N LEU A 452 0.20 -27.77 -13.88
CA LEU A 452 0.31 -26.33 -14.12
C LEU A 452 1.68 -25.73 -13.82
N CYS A 453 2.47 -26.43 -13.02
CA CYS A 453 3.76 -25.95 -12.52
C CYS A 453 4.85 -26.88 -13.04
N GLY A 454 5.14 -26.82 -14.36
CA GLY A 454 6.16 -27.54 -15.08
C GLY A 454 7.25 -28.23 -14.24
N GLY A 455 7.04 -29.49 -13.89
CA GLY A 455 8.14 -30.40 -13.71
C GLY A 455 8.66 -30.72 -15.09
N ASP A 456 9.96 -30.55 -15.31
CA ASP A 456 10.67 -30.98 -16.48
C ASP A 456 10.32 -32.45 -16.77
N ASP A 457 9.64 -32.69 -17.86
CA ASP A 457 9.58 -33.92 -18.68
C ASP A 457 8.28 -33.92 -19.50
N TYR A 458 8.20 -33.08 -20.54
CA TYR A 458 7.39 -33.32 -21.70
C TYR A 458 8.25 -33.05 -22.94
N GLU A 459 8.71 -34.10 -23.58
CA GLU A 459 9.13 -34.06 -24.97
C GLU A 459 7.95 -33.56 -25.81
N VAL A 460 8.09 -32.34 -26.35
CA VAL A 460 7.16 -31.77 -27.33
C VAL A 460 7.46 -32.50 -28.66
N ASP A 461 6.62 -33.45 -28.97
CA ASP A 461 6.58 -34.03 -30.34
C ASP A 461 6.09 -32.92 -31.29
N GLY A 462 7.05 -32.40 -32.06
CA GLY A 462 6.84 -31.24 -32.92
C GLY A 462 6.07 -31.62 -34.18
N ASN A 463 4.76 -31.56 -34.12
CA ASN A 463 3.89 -31.42 -35.32
C ASN A 463 2.42 -31.29 -34.88
N ASP A 464 1.96 -30.09 -34.60
CA ASP A 464 0.58 -29.73 -34.85
C ASP A 464 0.46 -28.21 -35.07
N LYS A 465 0.29 -27.87 -36.32
CA LYS A 465 -0.04 -26.54 -36.80
C LYS A 465 -1.54 -26.29 -36.56
N GLU A 466 -1.85 -25.06 -36.16
CA GLU A 466 -3.14 -24.40 -36.32
C GLU A 466 -4.39 -25.29 -36.12
N GLY A 467 -4.90 -25.33 -34.91
CA GLY A 467 -6.18 -26.01 -34.66
C GLY A 467 -6.71 -25.79 -33.24
N ASP A 468 -7.60 -24.85 -33.14
CA ASP A 468 -8.66 -24.89 -32.13
C ASP A 468 -8.42 -24.24 -30.77
N ASN A 469 -8.34 -22.91 -30.75
CA ASN A 469 -8.50 -22.08 -29.55
C ASN A 469 -9.75 -22.47 -28.72
N SER A 470 -10.80 -23.02 -29.34
CA SER A 470 -12.03 -23.46 -28.69
C SER A 470 -11.81 -24.71 -27.83
N LYS A 471 -11.01 -25.67 -28.27
CA LYS A 471 -10.69 -26.89 -27.50
C LYS A 471 -9.76 -26.60 -26.34
N GLN A 472 -8.80 -25.70 -26.53
CA GLN A 472 -7.90 -25.26 -25.44
C GLN A 472 -8.71 -24.50 -24.37
N GLN A 473 -9.60 -23.61 -24.75
CA GLN A 473 -10.50 -22.90 -23.81
C GLN A 473 -11.46 -23.86 -23.10
N GLN A 474 -11.95 -24.88 -23.79
CA GLN A 474 -12.85 -25.88 -23.22
C GLN A 474 -12.11 -26.82 -22.26
N GLN A 475 -10.88 -27.22 -22.58
CA GLN A 475 -10.00 -27.98 -21.69
C GLN A 475 -9.58 -27.17 -20.47
N GLN A 476 -9.25 -25.88 -20.62
CA GLN A 476 -8.97 -24.98 -19.50
C GLN A 476 -10.19 -24.79 -18.59
N LYS A 477 -11.41 -24.67 -19.17
CA LYS A 477 -12.65 -24.60 -18.38
C LYS A 477 -12.92 -25.91 -17.62
N LEU A 478 -12.79 -27.06 -18.24
CA LEU A 478 -12.97 -28.36 -17.58
C LEU A 478 -11.97 -28.58 -16.47
N LYS A 479 -10.71 -28.18 -16.68
CA LYS A 479 -9.64 -28.24 -15.69
C LYS A 479 -9.91 -27.32 -14.48
N ALA A 480 -10.38 -26.11 -14.74
CA ALA A 480 -10.76 -25.17 -13.69
C ALA A 480 -11.95 -25.65 -12.83
N VAL A 481 -12.88 -26.46 -13.42
CA VAL A 481 -14.00 -27.09 -12.70
C VAL A 481 -13.47 -28.16 -11.74
N ASP A 482 -12.62 -29.07 -12.25
CA ASP A 482 -12.06 -30.18 -11.44
C ASP A 482 -11.19 -29.65 -10.29
N ASP A 483 -10.46 -28.56 -10.50
CA ASP A 483 -9.65 -27.88 -9.50
C ASP A 483 -10.50 -27.25 -8.39
N ALA A 484 -11.62 -26.65 -8.75
CA ALA A 484 -12.52 -26.00 -7.77
C ALA A 484 -13.26 -27.02 -6.90
N GLU A 485 -13.64 -28.18 -7.48
CA GLU A 485 -14.34 -29.24 -6.75
C GLU A 485 -13.42 -29.97 -5.76
N ASN A 486 -12.18 -30.23 -6.15
CA ASN A 486 -11.22 -31.02 -5.37
C ASN A 486 -10.30 -30.18 -4.46
N GLY A 487 -10.25 -28.86 -4.63
CA GLY A 487 -9.44 -27.98 -3.80
C GLY A 487 -9.90 -27.94 -2.33
N ARG A 488 -8.93 -27.88 -1.40
CA ARG A 488 -9.17 -27.76 0.05
C ARG A 488 -8.83 -26.37 0.58
N ILE A 489 -7.75 -25.78 0.13
CA ILE A 489 -7.31 -24.46 0.57
C ILE A 489 -7.33 -23.48 -0.60
N PHE A 490 -8.09 -22.42 -0.44
CA PHE A 490 -8.25 -21.32 -1.37
C PHE A 490 -7.56 -20.07 -0.81
N PHE A 491 -7.04 -19.19 -1.65
CA PHE A 491 -6.35 -17.99 -1.20
C PHE A 491 -7.03 -16.74 -1.72
N ALA A 492 -7.37 -15.83 -0.81
CA ALA A 492 -7.89 -14.51 -1.12
C ALA A 492 -7.14 -13.43 -0.34
N GLY A 493 -7.20 -12.21 -0.81
CA GLY A 493 -6.48 -11.05 -0.28
C GLY A 493 -5.85 -10.27 -1.43
N GLU A 494 -5.40 -9.06 -1.19
CA GLU A 494 -4.85 -8.19 -2.24
C GLU A 494 -3.68 -8.85 -2.98
N HIS A 495 -2.85 -9.63 -2.27
CA HIS A 495 -1.69 -10.36 -2.82
C HIS A 495 -2.05 -11.56 -3.72
N THR A 496 -3.33 -11.86 -3.89
CA THR A 496 -3.82 -12.94 -4.75
C THR A 496 -4.55 -12.40 -5.99
N SER A 497 -4.51 -11.09 -6.19
CA SER A 497 -5.05 -10.43 -7.37
C SER A 497 -3.93 -10.22 -8.39
N PRO A 498 -4.00 -10.81 -9.60
CA PRO A 498 -2.93 -10.69 -10.59
C PRO A 498 -2.72 -9.27 -11.12
N SER A 499 -3.77 -8.45 -11.16
CA SER A 499 -3.73 -7.12 -11.75
C SER A 499 -4.24 -5.99 -10.84
N ARG A 500 -4.76 -6.31 -9.63
CA ARG A 500 -5.30 -5.33 -8.68
C ARG A 500 -4.79 -5.60 -7.28
N PHE A 501 -3.51 -5.97 -7.19
CA PHE A 501 -2.83 -6.18 -5.91
C PHE A 501 -2.68 -4.86 -5.14
N ALA A 502 -2.15 -4.92 -3.94
CA ALA A 502 -1.94 -3.78 -3.05
C ALA A 502 -3.19 -2.96 -2.66
N SER A 503 -4.40 -3.36 -3.11
CA SER A 503 -5.61 -2.56 -3.01
C SER A 503 -6.75 -3.23 -2.23
N VAL A 504 -7.65 -2.41 -1.68
CA VAL A 504 -8.86 -2.89 -0.98
C VAL A 504 -9.85 -3.50 -1.97
N HIS A 505 -9.98 -2.93 -3.16
CA HIS A 505 -10.86 -3.49 -4.20
C HIS A 505 -10.34 -4.84 -4.68
N GLY A 506 -9.02 -5.02 -4.83
CA GLY A 506 -8.43 -6.32 -5.16
C GLY A 506 -8.69 -7.37 -4.08
N ALA A 507 -8.55 -7.00 -2.80
CA ALA A 507 -8.91 -7.89 -1.69
C ALA A 507 -10.39 -8.30 -1.72
N LEU A 508 -11.30 -7.35 -2.00
CA LEU A 508 -12.73 -7.62 -2.12
C LEU A 508 -13.04 -8.56 -3.29
N MET A 509 -12.49 -8.26 -4.47
CA MET A 509 -12.71 -9.04 -5.70
C MET A 509 -12.18 -10.48 -5.55
N THR A 510 -10.99 -10.65 -4.98
CA THR A 510 -10.43 -11.99 -4.74
C THR A 510 -11.25 -12.79 -3.74
N GLY A 511 -11.79 -12.14 -2.70
CA GLY A 511 -12.74 -12.78 -1.78
C GLY A 511 -14.01 -13.26 -2.46
N GLN A 512 -14.56 -12.49 -3.40
CA GLN A 512 -15.70 -12.88 -4.22
C GLN A 512 -15.35 -14.03 -5.17
N ARG A 513 -14.19 -13.98 -5.81
CA ARG A 513 -13.67 -15.03 -6.68
C ARG A 513 -13.58 -16.39 -5.96
N GLU A 514 -12.95 -16.42 -4.80
CA GLU A 514 -12.78 -17.68 -4.08
C GLU A 514 -14.10 -18.19 -3.47
N ALA A 515 -14.99 -17.29 -3.07
CA ALA A 515 -16.33 -17.70 -2.64
C ALA A 515 -17.13 -18.35 -3.78
N ALA A 516 -17.04 -17.80 -5.01
CA ALA A 516 -17.69 -18.39 -6.18
C ALA A 516 -17.14 -19.79 -6.48
N LYS A 517 -15.81 -19.98 -6.44
CA LYS A 517 -15.18 -21.30 -6.61
C LYS A 517 -15.66 -22.32 -5.57
N VAL A 518 -15.72 -21.93 -4.29
CA VAL A 518 -16.20 -22.79 -3.22
C VAL A 518 -17.65 -23.22 -3.43
N LEU A 519 -18.49 -22.35 -4.02
CA LEU A 519 -19.89 -22.62 -4.37
C LEU A 519 -20.08 -23.37 -5.70
N GLY A 520 -19.00 -23.70 -6.42
CA GLY A 520 -19.08 -24.30 -7.75
C GLY A 520 -19.68 -23.37 -8.80
N GLN A 521 -19.62 -22.05 -8.58
CA GLN A 521 -20.14 -21.02 -9.50
C GLN A 521 -19.01 -20.53 -10.41
N HIS A 522 -19.28 -20.51 -11.71
CA HIS A 522 -18.35 -19.94 -12.69
C HIS A 522 -18.67 -18.45 -12.88
N HIS A 523 -17.85 -17.57 -12.33
CA HIS A 523 -17.83 -16.16 -12.67
C HIS A 523 -16.54 -15.84 -13.45
N SER A 524 -16.68 -15.33 -14.65
CA SER A 524 -15.61 -14.62 -15.35
C SER A 524 -15.51 -13.24 -14.70
N PHE A 525 -14.44 -13.00 -13.92
CA PHE A 525 -14.07 -11.68 -13.43
C PHE A 525 -13.13 -11.00 -14.42
#